data_2e00a5d019f9eff600a8588b95e887a3
#
_entry.id   2e00a5d019f9eff600a8588b95e887a3
#
_cell.length_a   1.000
_cell.length_b   1.000
_cell.length_c   1.000
_cell.angle_alpha   90.00
_cell.angle_beta   90.00
_cell.angle_gamma   90.00
#
_symmetry.space_group_name_H-M   'P 1'
#
loop_
_entity.id
_entity.type
_entity.pdbx_description
1 polymer ?
#
loop_
_entity_poly.entity_id
_entity_poly.type
_entity_poly.pdbx_seq_one_letter_code
_entity_poly.pdbx_strand_id
1 'polypeptide(L)'
;EVNKLAANYFYYQMKQPQGEMAYEYFHDKRKLTDETMLRFGLGYSNKTSDDLYRFLKDKGYDDAFLSQTGLVTIEERGGRDKFWNRVMFPIMDVNNRVIGFGGRVMGDGEPKYLNSPETKLFDKSRNLYGLNYARTTREKYMLVCEGYLDVISMHQAGFTNAVASLGTAFTSQHAGVLKRYTDQVILTYDSDGAGIKAALRAIPILRDAGISARVLNMKPYKDPDEFIKNMGADAFKERIAQAKNSFLFEIDVLKRNYQLEDPEQKTKFYQETAKKLLQFGEPLERDNYIQAVSREQMIKEEELRQLVNRLGMQMGLKAGDSYREDASGRNVISRENGSGPGNDMGRPEYGGNPYEGQAAQNQAAIKKTGRKQEREDGIRRSQRLLLTWLIENPALFDKIKGIITADDFVEDLYHQVAVMVFEGHEAGNVNPAGILSRFINDEDQYKEVAALFNASLKESLNNEEQKKAFAETVMKVRKNSLDTASRNAKDIAQLQEIIKQQAALKQLHISLD
;
A
#
# COMPACT_ATOMS: atom_id res chain seq x y z
N GLU A 1 1.45 -20.58 -20.73
CA GLU A 1 2.12 -20.79 -22.03
C GLU A 1 2.41 -19.45 -22.70
N VAL A 2 1.41 -18.58 -22.96
CA VAL A 2 1.59 -17.31 -23.71
C VAL A 2 2.64 -16.39 -23.07
N ASN A 3 2.67 -16.23 -21.75
CA ASN A 3 3.68 -15.40 -21.07
C ASN A 3 5.10 -15.96 -21.26
N LYS A 4 5.26 -17.27 -21.30
CA LYS A 4 6.54 -17.93 -21.60
C LYS A 4 6.98 -17.64 -23.05
N LEU A 5 6.06 -17.72 -24.00
CA LEU A 5 6.34 -17.37 -25.40
C LEU A 5 6.73 -15.90 -25.53
N ALA A 6 6.02 -14.99 -24.86
CA ALA A 6 6.34 -13.56 -24.85
C ALA A 6 7.71 -13.28 -24.22
N ALA A 7 8.06 -13.94 -23.11
CA ALA A 7 9.38 -13.81 -22.49
C ALA A 7 10.51 -14.26 -23.42
N ASN A 8 10.34 -15.41 -24.08
CA ASN A 8 11.30 -15.89 -25.08
C ASN A 8 11.41 -14.93 -26.26
N TYR A 9 10.27 -14.40 -26.73
CA TYR A 9 10.25 -13.40 -27.79
C TYR A 9 11.05 -12.15 -27.41
N PHE A 10 10.82 -11.56 -26.25
CA PHE A 10 11.55 -10.38 -25.81
C PHE A 10 13.05 -10.65 -25.61
N TYR A 11 13.41 -11.81 -25.06
CA TYR A 11 14.82 -12.21 -24.97
C TYR A 11 15.48 -12.32 -26.35
N TYR A 12 14.79 -12.95 -27.30
CA TYR A 12 15.27 -13.07 -28.68
C TYR A 12 15.42 -11.69 -29.34
N GLN A 13 14.44 -10.78 -29.19
CA GLN A 13 14.49 -9.43 -29.76
C GLN A 13 15.71 -8.63 -29.23
N MET A 14 16.07 -8.81 -27.96
CA MET A 14 17.28 -8.17 -27.41
C MET A 14 18.58 -8.66 -28.08
N LYS A 15 18.60 -9.88 -28.61
CA LYS A 15 19.76 -10.45 -29.32
C LYS A 15 19.83 -10.09 -30.81
N GLN A 16 18.81 -9.42 -31.36
CA GLN A 16 18.77 -8.95 -32.73
C GLN A 16 19.42 -7.56 -32.86
N PRO A 17 19.81 -7.12 -34.06
CA PRO A 17 20.39 -5.79 -34.28
C PRO A 17 19.54 -4.64 -33.74
N GLN A 18 18.20 -4.74 -33.85
CA GLN A 18 17.29 -3.73 -33.29
C GLN A 18 17.26 -3.70 -31.76
N GLY A 19 17.75 -4.73 -31.10
CA GLY A 19 17.85 -4.83 -29.64
C GLY A 19 19.19 -4.41 -29.05
N GLU A 20 20.17 -4.06 -29.88
CA GLU A 20 21.55 -3.71 -29.43
C GLU A 20 21.54 -2.64 -28.34
N MET A 21 20.77 -1.58 -28.52
CA MET A 21 20.61 -0.51 -27.54
C MET A 21 20.09 -1.01 -26.17
N ALA A 22 19.24 -2.04 -26.15
CA ALA A 22 18.73 -2.65 -24.93
C ALA A 22 19.79 -3.54 -24.27
N TYR A 23 20.57 -4.26 -25.08
CA TYR A 23 21.70 -5.04 -24.60
C TYR A 23 22.76 -4.13 -23.97
N GLU A 24 23.19 -3.06 -24.66
CA GLU A 24 24.12 -2.06 -24.13
C GLU A 24 23.63 -1.42 -22.83
N TYR A 25 22.30 -1.16 -22.74
CA TYR A 25 21.72 -0.64 -21.51
C TYR A 25 21.95 -1.58 -20.33
N PHE A 26 21.71 -2.88 -20.50
CA PHE A 26 21.92 -3.84 -19.43
C PHE A 26 23.41 -4.12 -19.20
N HIS A 27 24.15 -4.38 -20.25
CA HIS A 27 25.55 -4.78 -20.17
C HIS A 27 26.46 -3.60 -19.78
N ASP A 28 26.42 -2.52 -20.56
CA ASP A 28 27.40 -1.43 -20.43
C ASP A 28 26.98 -0.41 -19.37
N LYS A 29 25.70 -0.02 -19.37
CA LYS A 29 25.21 0.99 -18.42
C LYS A 29 24.90 0.39 -17.05
N ARG A 30 24.28 -0.79 -16.99
CA ARG A 30 23.91 -1.46 -15.74
C ARG A 30 24.96 -2.44 -15.24
N LYS A 31 25.96 -2.78 -16.06
CA LYS A 31 27.04 -3.72 -15.72
C LYS A 31 26.54 -5.12 -15.37
N LEU A 32 25.46 -5.56 -16.03
CA LEU A 32 24.93 -6.91 -15.86
C LEU A 32 25.68 -7.88 -16.78
N THR A 33 26.02 -9.04 -16.25
CA THR A 33 26.63 -10.13 -17.04
C THR A 33 25.57 -10.83 -17.90
N ASP A 34 26.02 -11.47 -18.99
CA ASP A 34 25.16 -12.29 -19.84
C ASP A 34 24.47 -13.42 -19.06
N GLU A 35 25.16 -14.01 -18.09
CA GLU A 35 24.60 -15.04 -17.20
C GLU A 35 23.44 -14.46 -16.37
N THR A 36 23.60 -13.27 -15.81
CA THR A 36 22.54 -12.59 -15.05
C THR A 36 21.38 -12.22 -15.93
N MET A 37 21.63 -11.68 -17.12
CA MET A 37 20.57 -11.34 -18.08
C MET A 37 19.77 -12.58 -18.50
N LEU A 38 20.43 -13.70 -18.76
CA LEU A 38 19.80 -14.97 -19.10
C LEU A 38 19.01 -15.52 -17.90
N ARG A 39 19.59 -15.52 -16.71
CA ARG A 39 18.95 -16.02 -15.47
C ARG A 39 17.63 -15.31 -15.18
N PHE A 40 17.58 -14.00 -15.34
CA PHE A 40 16.38 -13.19 -15.13
C PHE A 40 15.48 -13.11 -16.38
N GLY A 41 15.93 -13.66 -17.51
CA GLY A 41 15.18 -13.65 -18.76
C GLY A 41 14.96 -12.24 -19.33
N LEU A 42 15.93 -11.34 -19.11
CA LEU A 42 15.81 -9.94 -19.54
C LEU A 42 15.68 -9.86 -21.07
N GLY A 43 14.90 -8.92 -21.55
CA GLY A 43 14.61 -8.81 -22.97
C GLY A 43 14.32 -7.40 -23.42
N TYR A 44 13.86 -7.29 -24.67
CA TYR A 44 13.50 -6.02 -25.29
C TYR A 44 12.20 -6.14 -26.08
N SER A 45 11.34 -5.16 -25.94
CA SER A 45 10.17 -4.95 -26.79
C SER A 45 10.45 -3.82 -27.76
N ASN A 46 10.31 -4.12 -29.05
CA ASN A 46 10.68 -3.24 -30.15
C ASN A 46 9.94 -1.88 -30.13
N LYS A 47 10.42 -0.94 -30.98
CA LYS A 47 9.75 0.36 -31.19
C LYS A 47 8.46 0.27 -31.99
N THR A 48 8.17 -0.87 -32.59
CA THR A 48 6.94 -1.16 -33.29
C THR A 48 5.79 -1.39 -32.34
N SER A 49 4.57 -1.10 -32.78
CA SER A 49 3.41 -1.12 -31.89
C SER A 49 2.65 -2.44 -31.85
N ASP A 50 3.02 -3.45 -32.65
CA ASP A 50 2.23 -4.66 -32.86
C ASP A 50 3.05 -5.94 -33.18
N ASP A 51 4.36 -5.92 -33.02
CA ASP A 51 5.23 -7.05 -33.35
C ASP A 51 4.93 -8.28 -32.47
N LEU A 52 4.77 -8.10 -31.17
CA LEU A 52 4.40 -9.19 -30.26
C LEU A 52 2.99 -9.70 -30.55
N TYR A 53 2.05 -8.79 -30.82
CA TYR A 53 0.69 -9.18 -31.18
C TYR A 53 0.67 -10.09 -32.41
N ARG A 54 1.34 -9.70 -33.51
CA ARG A 54 1.46 -10.52 -34.73
C ARG A 54 2.10 -11.87 -34.42
N PHE A 55 3.21 -11.87 -33.70
CA PHE A 55 3.88 -13.10 -33.31
C PHE A 55 2.94 -14.07 -32.55
N LEU A 56 2.14 -13.55 -31.61
CA LEU A 56 1.20 -14.39 -30.85
C LEU A 56 0.02 -14.85 -31.71
N LYS A 57 -0.45 -14.02 -32.65
CA LYS A 57 -1.47 -14.44 -33.65
C LYS A 57 -0.96 -15.58 -34.53
N ASP A 58 0.28 -15.52 -34.99
CA ASP A 58 0.91 -16.59 -35.79
C ASP A 58 1.08 -17.88 -34.99
N LYS A 59 1.14 -17.80 -33.64
CA LYS A 59 1.11 -18.98 -32.73
C LYS A 59 -0.30 -19.50 -32.45
N GLY A 60 -1.34 -18.91 -33.07
CA GLY A 60 -2.72 -19.39 -32.99
C GLY A 60 -3.54 -18.83 -31.84
N TYR A 61 -3.07 -17.79 -31.13
CA TYR A 61 -3.85 -17.14 -30.08
C TYR A 61 -4.87 -16.16 -30.68
N ASP A 62 -6.11 -16.21 -30.24
CA ASP A 62 -7.16 -15.28 -30.65
C ASP A 62 -7.16 -13.98 -29.84
N ASP A 63 -7.86 -12.96 -30.35
CA ASP A 63 -7.92 -11.63 -29.73
C ASP A 63 -8.63 -11.64 -28.39
N ALA A 64 -9.67 -12.48 -28.24
CA ALA A 64 -10.43 -12.61 -27.00
C ALA A 64 -9.55 -13.13 -25.86
N PHE A 65 -8.66 -14.07 -26.17
CA PHE A 65 -7.67 -14.56 -25.21
C PHE A 65 -6.56 -13.54 -24.97
N LEU A 66 -6.00 -12.95 -26.02
CA LEU A 66 -4.90 -11.99 -25.91
C LEU A 66 -5.26 -10.75 -25.12
N SER A 67 -6.51 -10.26 -25.21
CA SER A 67 -7.01 -9.11 -24.43
C SER A 67 -6.95 -9.33 -22.91
N GLN A 68 -6.95 -10.59 -22.44
CA GLN A 68 -6.91 -10.95 -21.03
C GLN A 68 -5.49 -11.14 -20.48
N THR A 69 -4.48 -11.15 -21.36
CA THR A 69 -3.08 -11.44 -20.96
C THR A 69 -2.34 -10.26 -20.37
N GLY A 70 -2.82 -9.03 -20.65
CA GLY A 70 -2.11 -7.81 -20.31
C GLY A 70 -0.84 -7.56 -21.12
N LEU A 71 -0.63 -8.31 -22.21
CA LEU A 71 0.49 -8.13 -23.16
C LEU A 71 0.14 -7.19 -24.29
N VAL A 72 -1.11 -7.20 -24.71
CA VAL A 72 -1.64 -6.41 -25.83
C VAL A 72 -2.96 -5.76 -25.47
N THR A 73 -3.29 -4.69 -26.17
CA THR A 73 -4.61 -4.05 -26.16
C THR A 73 -5.25 -4.31 -27.53
N ILE A 74 -6.50 -4.78 -27.54
CA ILE A 74 -7.25 -5.01 -28.78
C ILE A 74 -8.07 -3.77 -29.08
N GLU A 75 -7.86 -3.20 -30.27
CA GLU A 75 -8.55 -2.02 -30.81
C GLU A 75 -9.34 -2.43 -32.10
N GLU A 76 -10.17 -1.54 -32.62
CA GLU A 76 -10.96 -1.81 -33.84
C GLU A 76 -10.10 -2.20 -35.07
N ARG A 77 -8.87 -1.69 -35.13
CA ARG A 77 -7.93 -1.91 -36.27
C ARG A 77 -6.93 -3.05 -36.01
N GLY A 78 -7.05 -3.79 -34.91
CA GLY A 78 -6.14 -4.87 -34.55
C GLY A 78 -5.55 -4.69 -33.14
N GLY A 79 -4.58 -5.54 -32.79
CA GLY A 79 -3.93 -5.47 -31.49
C GLY A 79 -2.72 -4.54 -31.46
N ARG A 80 -2.50 -3.88 -30.33
CA ARG A 80 -1.29 -3.10 -30.02
C ARG A 80 -0.55 -3.70 -28.86
N ASP A 81 0.76 -3.75 -28.96
CA ASP A 81 1.65 -4.17 -27.87
C ASP A 81 1.59 -3.18 -26.71
N LYS A 82 1.36 -3.69 -25.51
CA LYS A 82 1.34 -2.85 -24.32
C LYS A 82 2.73 -2.32 -23.96
N PHE A 83 3.73 -3.13 -24.16
CA PHE A 83 5.13 -2.78 -23.93
C PHE A 83 5.82 -2.54 -25.26
N TRP A 84 6.03 -1.31 -25.63
CA TRP A 84 6.80 -0.95 -26.82
C TRP A 84 7.97 -0.04 -26.47
N ASN A 85 9.10 -0.21 -27.14
CA ASN A 85 10.37 0.49 -26.87
C ASN A 85 10.78 0.40 -25.39
N ARG A 86 10.76 -0.82 -24.84
CA ARG A 86 11.08 -1.05 -23.42
C ARG A 86 12.04 -2.21 -23.23
N VAL A 87 13.01 -2.05 -22.31
CA VAL A 87 13.70 -3.21 -21.74
C VAL A 87 12.74 -3.93 -20.81
N MET A 88 12.75 -5.27 -20.89
CA MET A 88 11.72 -6.12 -20.29
C MET A 88 12.26 -6.94 -19.12
N PHE A 89 11.46 -7.02 -18.08
CA PHE A 89 11.72 -7.77 -16.85
C PHE A 89 10.58 -8.78 -16.66
N PRO A 90 10.77 -10.07 -17.00
CA PRO A 90 9.76 -11.10 -16.71
C PRO A 90 9.55 -11.21 -15.20
N ILE A 91 8.29 -11.22 -14.79
CA ILE A 91 7.89 -11.44 -13.40
C ILE A 91 7.50 -12.91 -13.26
N MET A 92 8.14 -13.62 -12.35
CA MET A 92 7.95 -15.05 -12.15
C MET A 92 7.24 -15.33 -10.83
N ASP A 93 6.37 -16.35 -10.84
CA ASP A 93 5.85 -16.94 -9.61
C ASP A 93 6.94 -17.80 -8.89
N VAL A 94 6.65 -18.26 -7.69
CA VAL A 94 7.59 -19.11 -6.91
C VAL A 94 8.01 -20.40 -7.61
N ASN A 95 7.31 -20.83 -8.68
CA ASN A 95 7.61 -22.01 -9.47
C ASN A 95 8.35 -21.69 -10.79
N ASN A 96 8.90 -20.48 -10.93
CA ASN A 96 9.58 -20.01 -12.13
C ASN A 96 8.68 -19.91 -13.38
N ARG A 97 7.36 -19.76 -13.20
CA ARG A 97 6.45 -19.52 -14.33
C ARG A 97 6.27 -18.01 -14.51
N VAL A 98 6.42 -17.54 -15.75
CA VAL A 98 6.22 -16.12 -16.06
C VAL A 98 4.73 -15.78 -15.93
N ILE A 99 4.41 -14.87 -15.03
CA ILE A 99 3.03 -14.45 -14.71
C ILE A 99 2.71 -13.03 -15.19
N GLY A 100 3.73 -12.23 -15.48
CA GLY A 100 3.60 -10.86 -15.95
C GLY A 100 4.95 -10.28 -16.34
N PHE A 101 4.97 -8.98 -16.59
CA PHE A 101 6.16 -8.26 -17.05
C PHE A 101 6.23 -6.87 -16.41
N GLY A 102 7.44 -6.42 -16.13
CA GLY A 102 7.80 -5.03 -16.00
C GLY A 102 8.51 -4.56 -17.26
N GLY A 103 8.32 -3.30 -17.65
CA GLY A 103 9.03 -2.72 -18.79
C GLY A 103 9.53 -1.32 -18.46
N ARG A 104 10.82 -1.05 -18.64
CA ARG A 104 11.38 0.29 -18.52
C ARG A 104 11.56 0.90 -19.90
N VAL A 105 11.03 2.09 -20.12
CA VAL A 105 11.11 2.77 -21.41
C VAL A 105 12.57 3.08 -21.79
N MET A 106 12.88 2.94 -23.07
CA MET A 106 14.15 3.38 -23.65
C MET A 106 13.96 4.78 -24.26
N GLY A 107 14.71 5.77 -23.73
CA GLY A 107 14.54 7.20 -24.06
C GLY A 107 13.56 7.91 -23.12
N ASP A 108 12.93 8.98 -23.61
CA ASP A 108 12.16 9.97 -22.82
C ASP A 108 10.66 9.65 -22.73
N GLY A 109 10.25 8.41 -22.99
CA GLY A 109 8.85 8.01 -22.93
C GLY A 109 8.33 7.89 -21.49
N GLU A 110 7.02 8.11 -21.31
CA GLU A 110 6.30 7.92 -20.06
C GLU A 110 5.30 6.74 -20.15
N PRO A 111 5.00 6.08 -19.04
CA PRO A 111 5.70 6.13 -17.75
C PRO A 111 7.10 5.46 -17.84
N LYS A 112 8.06 5.93 -17.03
CA LYS A 112 9.42 5.36 -16.97
C LYS A 112 9.41 3.85 -16.74
N TYR A 113 8.57 3.37 -15.82
CA TYR A 113 8.30 1.95 -15.60
C TYR A 113 6.83 1.66 -15.81
N LEU A 114 6.54 0.60 -16.55
CA LEU A 114 5.21 0.08 -16.79
C LEU A 114 5.17 -1.38 -16.38
N ASN A 115 4.16 -1.78 -15.60
CA ASN A 115 3.94 -3.16 -15.21
C ASN A 115 2.70 -3.73 -15.91
N SER A 116 2.66 -5.05 -16.05
CA SER A 116 1.43 -5.74 -16.45
C SER A 116 0.26 -5.30 -15.57
N PRO A 117 -0.95 -5.19 -16.13
CA PRO A 117 -2.15 -5.01 -15.32
C PRO A 117 -2.39 -6.26 -14.45
N GLU A 118 -3.30 -6.15 -13.49
CA GLU A 118 -3.80 -7.31 -12.76
C GLU A 118 -4.45 -8.29 -13.73
N THR A 119 -4.12 -9.58 -13.58
CA THR A 119 -4.68 -10.66 -14.38
C THR A 119 -5.06 -11.84 -13.48
N LYS A 120 -5.67 -12.89 -14.03
CA LYS A 120 -5.94 -14.12 -13.27
C LYS A 120 -4.67 -14.78 -12.71
N LEU A 121 -3.50 -14.51 -13.29
CA LEU A 121 -2.22 -15.08 -12.89
C LEU A 121 -1.35 -14.12 -12.10
N PHE A 122 -1.55 -12.81 -12.23
CA PHE A 122 -0.69 -11.78 -11.70
C PHE A 122 -1.45 -10.80 -10.80
N ASP A 123 -1.06 -10.76 -9.54
CA ASP A 123 -1.53 -9.83 -8.51
C ASP A 123 -0.31 -9.14 -7.88
N LYS A 124 -0.15 -7.85 -8.13
CA LYS A 124 0.99 -7.04 -7.64
C LYS A 124 1.09 -7.02 -6.12
N SER A 125 -0.04 -7.12 -5.44
CA SER A 125 -0.08 -7.07 -3.98
C SER A 125 0.42 -8.34 -3.30
N ARG A 126 0.55 -9.45 -4.06
CA ARG A 126 0.93 -10.79 -3.56
C ARG A 126 2.23 -11.32 -4.12
N ASN A 127 2.73 -10.71 -5.18
CA ASN A 127 3.93 -11.18 -5.86
C ASN A 127 5.11 -10.26 -5.56
N LEU A 128 6.26 -10.84 -5.31
CA LEU A 128 7.52 -10.16 -5.10
C LEU A 128 8.51 -10.58 -6.19
N TYR A 129 9.14 -9.59 -6.83
CA TYR A 129 10.18 -9.85 -7.82
C TYR A 129 11.39 -10.53 -7.19
N GLY A 130 11.93 -11.53 -7.84
CA GLY A 130 13.09 -12.28 -7.35
C GLY A 130 12.78 -13.35 -6.30
N LEU A 131 11.53 -13.46 -5.81
CA LEU A 131 11.18 -14.43 -4.77
C LEU A 131 11.35 -15.88 -5.23
N ASN A 132 11.14 -16.17 -6.50
CA ASN A 132 11.40 -17.50 -7.09
C ASN A 132 12.84 -17.98 -6.87
N TYR A 133 13.81 -17.08 -6.82
CA TYR A 133 15.21 -17.36 -6.47
C TYR A 133 15.45 -17.26 -4.96
N ALA A 134 14.96 -16.18 -4.34
CA ALA A 134 15.22 -15.88 -2.93
C ALA A 134 14.67 -16.94 -1.98
N ARG A 135 13.58 -17.63 -2.32
CA ARG A 135 12.95 -18.68 -1.49
C ARG A 135 13.85 -19.86 -1.16
N THR A 136 14.92 -20.07 -1.92
CA THR A 136 15.88 -21.16 -1.72
C THR A 136 17.18 -20.69 -1.04
N THR A 137 17.21 -19.44 -0.61
CA THR A 137 18.37 -18.89 0.10
C THR A 137 18.66 -19.66 1.39
N ARG A 138 19.93 -19.68 1.80
CA ARG A 138 20.36 -20.16 3.12
C ARG A 138 20.48 -19.06 4.15
N GLU A 139 20.32 -17.80 3.71
CA GLU A 139 20.35 -16.65 4.62
C GLU A 139 19.11 -16.66 5.52
N LYS A 140 19.30 -16.23 6.77
CA LYS A 140 18.22 -16.17 7.77
C LYS A 140 17.31 -14.94 7.61
N TYR A 141 17.60 -14.08 6.66
CA TYR A 141 16.88 -12.84 6.40
C TYR A 141 16.68 -12.65 4.90
N MET A 142 15.68 -11.84 4.54
CA MET A 142 15.50 -11.37 3.17
C MET A 142 15.78 -9.87 3.06
N LEU A 143 16.35 -9.47 1.93
CA LEU A 143 16.59 -8.07 1.56
C LEU A 143 15.41 -7.60 0.72
N VAL A 144 14.73 -6.53 1.13
CA VAL A 144 13.58 -5.97 0.40
C VAL A 144 13.99 -4.63 -0.20
N CYS A 145 14.04 -4.58 -1.54
CA CYS A 145 14.43 -3.43 -2.36
C CYS A 145 13.20 -2.74 -2.97
N GLU A 146 13.40 -1.61 -3.65
CA GLU A 146 12.33 -0.89 -4.33
C GLU A 146 12.06 -1.42 -5.74
N GLY A 147 13.10 -1.79 -6.50
CA GLY A 147 12.99 -2.03 -7.93
C GLY A 147 13.63 -3.30 -8.46
N TYR A 148 13.33 -3.57 -9.73
CA TYR A 148 13.84 -4.73 -10.46
C TYR A 148 15.36 -4.77 -10.53
N LEU A 149 15.97 -3.63 -10.88
CA LEU A 149 17.40 -3.55 -11.09
C LEU A 149 18.21 -3.73 -9.79
N ASP A 150 17.65 -3.26 -8.66
CA ASP A 150 18.28 -3.47 -7.35
C ASP A 150 18.35 -4.96 -7.03
N VAL A 151 17.24 -5.68 -7.21
CA VAL A 151 17.20 -7.14 -7.03
C VAL A 151 18.20 -7.83 -7.96
N ILE A 152 18.21 -7.50 -9.25
CA ILE A 152 19.09 -8.14 -10.23
C ILE A 152 20.57 -7.89 -9.90
N SER A 153 20.94 -6.64 -9.59
CA SER A 153 22.30 -6.27 -9.18
C SER A 153 22.72 -6.99 -7.90
N MET A 154 21.85 -7.06 -6.91
CA MET A 154 22.14 -7.76 -5.66
C MET A 154 22.33 -9.25 -5.90
N HIS A 155 21.48 -9.89 -6.70
CA HIS A 155 21.66 -11.30 -7.06
C HIS A 155 22.96 -11.55 -7.81
N GLN A 156 23.34 -10.66 -8.73
CA GLN A 156 24.63 -10.74 -9.43
C GLN A 156 25.81 -10.62 -8.46
N ALA A 157 25.69 -9.79 -7.44
CA ALA A 157 26.72 -9.62 -6.41
C ALA A 157 26.72 -10.73 -5.35
N GLY A 158 25.85 -11.76 -5.49
CA GLY A 158 25.78 -12.91 -4.59
C GLY A 158 24.71 -12.82 -3.50
N PHE A 159 23.97 -11.72 -3.39
CA PHE A 159 22.85 -11.55 -2.42
C PHE A 159 21.56 -12.14 -2.99
N THR A 160 21.50 -13.47 -3.05
CA THR A 160 20.39 -14.21 -3.69
C THR A 160 19.10 -14.22 -2.87
N ASN A 161 19.07 -13.58 -1.72
CA ASN A 161 17.95 -13.36 -0.83
C ASN A 161 17.23 -12.02 -1.05
N ALA A 162 17.54 -11.30 -2.14
CA ALA A 162 16.94 -10.02 -2.47
C ALA A 162 15.61 -10.17 -3.21
N VAL A 163 14.61 -9.37 -2.83
CA VAL A 163 13.28 -9.29 -3.46
C VAL A 163 12.82 -7.83 -3.53
N ALA A 164 11.85 -7.53 -4.41
CA ALA A 164 11.24 -6.20 -4.48
C ALA A 164 9.72 -6.27 -4.69
N SER A 165 9.02 -5.23 -4.26
CA SER A 165 7.63 -5.00 -4.65
C SER A 165 7.56 -4.58 -6.13
N LEU A 166 6.37 -4.71 -6.73
CA LEU A 166 6.17 -4.58 -8.17
C LEU A 166 5.54 -3.23 -8.55
N GLY A 167 6.23 -2.13 -8.18
CA GLY A 167 5.74 -0.78 -8.44
C GLY A 167 4.49 -0.42 -7.63
N THR A 168 4.29 -1.08 -6.51
CA THR A 168 3.26 -0.77 -5.51
C THR A 168 3.92 -0.63 -4.14
N ALA A 169 3.25 0.04 -3.20
CA ALA A 169 3.68 0.04 -1.82
C ALA A 169 3.72 -1.40 -1.27
N PHE A 170 4.61 -1.65 -0.32
CA PHE A 170 4.67 -2.93 0.38
C PHE A 170 3.35 -3.20 1.12
N THR A 171 2.82 -4.42 1.01
CA THR A 171 1.48 -4.79 1.51
C THR A 171 1.55 -5.83 2.62
N SER A 172 0.45 -5.99 3.38
CA SER A 172 0.30 -7.08 4.35
C SER A 172 0.33 -8.47 3.69
N GLN A 173 -0.10 -8.55 2.43
CA GLN A 173 -0.02 -9.79 1.66
C GLN A 173 1.43 -10.13 1.28
N HIS A 174 2.25 -9.14 0.92
CA HIS A 174 3.70 -9.33 0.74
C HIS A 174 4.37 -9.83 2.03
N ALA A 175 4.04 -9.22 3.18
CA ALA A 175 4.55 -9.68 4.47
C ALA A 175 4.12 -11.11 4.78
N GLY A 176 2.85 -11.46 4.54
CA GLY A 176 2.33 -12.81 4.70
C GLY A 176 3.00 -13.86 3.79
N VAL A 177 3.42 -13.45 2.59
CA VAL A 177 4.23 -14.30 1.70
C VAL A 177 5.64 -14.47 2.24
N LEU A 178 6.31 -13.38 2.65
CA LEU A 178 7.68 -13.41 3.18
C LEU A 178 7.78 -14.24 4.47
N LYS A 179 6.77 -14.17 5.34
CA LYS A 179 6.73 -14.91 6.62
C LYS A 179 6.88 -16.43 6.45
N ARG A 180 6.54 -16.97 5.28
CA ARG A 180 6.73 -18.40 4.98
C ARG A 180 8.19 -18.79 4.76
N TYR A 181 9.07 -17.81 4.54
CA TYR A 181 10.47 -18.03 4.17
C TYR A 181 11.46 -17.41 5.16
N THR A 182 11.06 -16.42 5.92
CA THR A 182 11.95 -15.74 6.88
C THR A 182 11.19 -15.09 8.03
N ASP A 183 11.85 -15.00 9.19
CA ASP A 183 11.40 -14.20 10.34
C ASP A 183 12.10 -12.84 10.41
N GLN A 184 13.02 -12.55 9.50
CA GLN A 184 13.75 -11.28 9.49
C GLN A 184 13.83 -10.69 8.08
N VAL A 185 13.57 -9.39 7.98
CA VAL A 185 13.69 -8.59 6.75
C VAL A 185 14.64 -7.42 7.00
N ILE A 186 15.48 -7.13 6.00
CA ILE A 186 16.27 -5.90 5.95
C ILE A 186 15.75 -5.06 4.79
N LEU A 187 15.18 -3.90 5.12
CA LEU A 187 14.70 -2.92 4.14
C LEU A 187 15.91 -2.18 3.55
N THR A 188 16.07 -2.28 2.23
CA THR A 188 17.17 -1.68 1.47
C THR A 188 16.64 -0.67 0.46
N TYR A 189 15.73 0.19 0.93
CA TYR A 189 15.10 1.22 0.11
C TYR A 189 16.03 2.39 -0.17
N ASP A 190 15.70 3.20 -1.18
CA ASP A 190 16.49 4.38 -1.54
C ASP A 190 16.75 5.28 -0.33
N SER A 191 17.93 5.90 -0.28
CA SER A 191 18.33 6.77 0.83
C SER A 191 17.69 8.16 0.79
N ASP A 192 16.78 8.41 -0.13
CA ASP A 192 16.04 9.65 -0.30
C ASP A 192 14.76 9.71 0.57
N GLY A 193 14.05 10.85 0.51
CA GLY A 193 12.84 11.05 1.30
C GLY A 193 11.68 10.10 0.93
N ALA A 194 11.63 9.63 -0.32
CA ALA A 194 10.60 8.68 -0.78
C ALA A 194 10.85 7.28 -0.21
N GLY A 195 12.09 6.80 -0.28
CA GLY A 195 12.50 5.52 0.29
C GLY A 195 12.36 5.48 1.82
N ILE A 196 12.71 6.57 2.51
CA ILE A 196 12.46 6.68 3.97
C ILE A 196 10.97 6.55 4.28
N LYS A 197 10.09 7.24 3.54
CA LYS A 197 8.64 7.12 3.73
C LYS A 197 8.13 5.72 3.39
N ALA A 198 8.70 5.06 2.38
CA ALA A 198 8.36 3.68 2.04
C ALA A 198 8.78 2.71 3.16
N ALA A 199 9.98 2.87 3.74
CA ALA A 199 10.43 2.09 4.90
C ALA A 199 9.51 2.27 6.11
N LEU A 200 9.16 3.51 6.47
CA LEU A 200 8.24 3.79 7.58
C LEU A 200 6.85 3.17 7.40
N ARG A 201 6.37 3.01 6.16
CA ARG A 201 5.11 2.31 5.88
C ARG A 201 5.24 0.79 5.95
N ALA A 202 6.38 0.24 5.54
CA ALA A 202 6.61 -1.20 5.54
C ALA A 202 6.86 -1.76 6.95
N ILE A 203 7.48 -1.01 7.85
CA ILE A 203 7.83 -1.44 9.22
C ILE A 203 6.62 -1.94 10.01
N PRO A 204 5.51 -1.19 10.15
CA PRO A 204 4.34 -1.69 10.89
C PRO A 204 3.71 -2.92 10.24
N ILE A 205 3.71 -3.00 8.90
CA ILE A 205 3.18 -4.16 8.17
C ILE A 205 4.00 -5.42 8.46
N LEU A 206 5.32 -5.31 8.47
CA LEU A 206 6.23 -6.41 8.81
C LEU A 206 6.06 -6.87 10.26
N ARG A 207 5.97 -5.91 11.19
CA ARG A 207 5.73 -6.17 12.61
C ARG A 207 4.40 -6.91 12.84
N ASP A 208 3.32 -6.47 12.18
CA ASP A 208 2.00 -7.10 12.30
C ASP A 208 1.99 -8.52 11.73
N ALA A 209 2.87 -8.83 10.80
CA ALA A 209 3.10 -10.19 10.30
C ALA A 209 4.07 -11.00 11.19
N GLY A 210 4.57 -10.45 12.29
CA GLY A 210 5.55 -11.10 13.17
C GLY A 210 6.93 -11.26 12.53
N ILE A 211 7.31 -10.33 11.63
CA ILE A 211 8.62 -10.30 10.98
C ILE A 211 9.47 -9.19 11.61
N SER A 212 10.64 -9.55 12.12
CA SER A 212 11.61 -8.57 12.61
C SER A 212 12.19 -7.76 11.44
N ALA A 213 12.14 -6.44 11.52
CA ALA A 213 12.64 -5.57 10.47
C ALA A 213 13.89 -4.80 10.92
N ARG A 214 14.83 -4.66 10.00
CA ARG A 214 15.95 -3.72 10.09
C ARG A 214 15.96 -2.81 8.87
N VAL A 215 16.60 -1.67 8.96
CA VAL A 215 16.72 -0.72 7.84
C VAL A 215 18.19 -0.47 7.55
N LEU A 216 18.55 -0.62 6.28
CA LEU A 216 19.89 -0.39 5.80
C LEU A 216 20.05 1.07 5.35
N ASN A 217 21.06 1.74 5.82
CA ASN A 217 21.43 3.08 5.35
C ASN A 217 22.57 2.97 4.33
N MET A 218 22.30 3.37 3.11
CA MET A 218 23.28 3.32 2.00
C MET A 218 24.06 4.60 1.78
N LYS A 219 23.77 5.67 2.55
CA LYS A 219 24.50 6.93 2.37
C LYS A 219 26.03 6.72 2.38
N PRO A 220 26.78 7.40 1.50
CA PRO A 220 26.35 8.50 0.61
C PRO A 220 25.67 8.05 -0.68
N TYR A 221 25.57 6.75 -0.95
CA TYR A 221 24.97 6.19 -2.16
C TYR A 221 23.45 6.21 -2.09
N LYS A 222 22.82 6.25 -3.26
CA LYS A 222 21.37 6.35 -3.36
C LYS A 222 20.68 5.02 -3.05
N ASP A 223 21.11 3.97 -3.72
CA ASP A 223 20.47 2.65 -3.75
C ASP A 223 21.50 1.51 -3.65
N PRO A 224 21.07 0.24 -3.48
CA PRO A 224 21.97 -0.91 -3.39
C PRO A 224 22.82 -1.12 -4.64
N ASP A 225 22.27 -0.86 -5.83
CA ASP A 225 22.98 -1.01 -7.11
C ASP A 225 24.20 -0.06 -7.17
N GLU A 226 23.98 1.21 -6.84
CA GLU A 226 25.05 2.20 -6.79
C GLU A 226 26.09 1.87 -5.70
N PHE A 227 25.64 1.47 -4.52
CA PHE A 227 26.55 1.10 -3.43
C PHE A 227 27.47 -0.05 -3.84
N ILE A 228 26.91 -1.14 -4.36
CA ILE A 228 27.67 -2.34 -4.72
C ILE A 228 28.65 -2.06 -5.85
N LYS A 229 28.27 -1.26 -6.85
CA LYS A 229 29.15 -0.87 -7.96
C LYS A 229 30.37 -0.07 -7.50
N ASN A 230 30.22 0.75 -6.48
CA ASN A 230 31.31 1.61 -6.00
C ASN A 230 32.17 0.95 -4.91
N MET A 231 31.56 0.16 -4.03
CA MET A 231 32.21 -0.36 -2.82
C MET A 231 32.43 -1.87 -2.85
N GLY A 232 31.73 -2.59 -3.71
CA GLY A 232 31.80 -4.04 -3.82
C GLY A 232 30.92 -4.80 -2.83
N ALA A 233 30.83 -6.12 -3.05
CA ALA A 233 29.95 -7.01 -2.30
C ALA A 233 30.36 -7.17 -0.82
N ASP A 234 31.67 -7.19 -0.53
CA ASP A 234 32.13 -7.36 0.86
C ASP A 234 31.79 -6.16 1.73
N ALA A 235 31.97 -4.93 1.22
CA ALA A 235 31.55 -3.71 1.92
C ALA A 235 30.02 -3.70 2.12
N PHE A 236 29.25 -4.26 1.19
CA PHE A 236 27.80 -4.36 1.35
C PHE A 236 27.40 -5.38 2.43
N LYS A 237 28.12 -6.50 2.58
CA LYS A 237 27.93 -7.44 3.71
C LYS A 237 28.18 -6.77 5.06
N GLU A 238 29.26 -5.98 5.16
CA GLU A 238 29.54 -5.22 6.38
C GLU A 238 28.43 -4.21 6.67
N ARG A 239 27.93 -3.55 5.64
CA ARG A 239 26.80 -2.62 5.77
C ARG A 239 25.52 -3.32 6.24
N ILE A 240 25.23 -4.52 5.73
CA ILE A 240 24.11 -5.37 6.19
C ILE A 240 24.24 -5.69 7.67
N ALA A 241 25.43 -6.03 8.14
CA ALA A 241 25.66 -6.31 9.56
C ALA A 241 25.37 -5.10 10.46
N GLN A 242 25.51 -3.88 9.93
CA GLN A 242 25.23 -2.61 10.60
C GLN A 242 23.78 -2.13 10.42
N ALA A 243 22.91 -2.91 9.79
CA ALA A 243 21.52 -2.54 9.57
C ALA A 243 20.82 -2.23 10.91
N LYS A 244 20.22 -1.04 10.98
CA LYS A 244 19.62 -0.51 12.20
C LYS A 244 18.27 -1.20 12.49
N ASN A 245 17.99 -1.46 13.77
CA ASN A 245 16.67 -1.90 14.21
C ASN A 245 15.59 -0.93 13.69
N SER A 246 14.47 -1.45 13.20
CA SER A 246 13.43 -0.64 12.56
C SER A 246 12.82 0.41 13.49
N PHE A 247 12.61 0.08 14.78
CA PHE A 247 12.07 1.04 15.74
C PHE A 247 13.07 2.17 16.02
N LEU A 248 14.34 1.85 16.21
CA LEU A 248 15.38 2.86 16.40
C LEU A 248 15.54 3.75 15.16
N PHE A 249 15.35 3.20 13.98
CA PHE A 249 15.28 3.98 12.74
C PHE A 249 14.07 4.92 12.72
N GLU A 250 12.89 4.46 13.16
CA GLU A 250 11.70 5.32 13.29
C GLU A 250 11.96 6.52 14.23
N ILE A 251 12.66 6.29 15.36
CA ILE A 251 13.02 7.36 16.30
C ILE A 251 14.02 8.34 15.68
N ASP A 252 15.01 7.85 14.90
CA ASP A 252 15.93 8.73 14.18
C ASP A 252 15.25 9.62 13.14
N VAL A 253 14.26 9.07 12.44
CA VAL A 253 13.47 9.85 11.47
C VAL A 253 12.59 10.86 12.20
N LEU A 254 11.95 10.45 13.31
CA LEU A 254 11.16 11.35 14.15
C LEU A 254 12.01 12.54 14.63
N LYS A 255 13.23 12.27 15.11
CA LYS A 255 14.18 13.28 15.61
C LYS A 255 14.43 14.41 14.60
N ARG A 256 14.45 14.11 13.29
CA ARG A 256 14.73 15.10 12.23
C ARG A 256 13.69 16.20 12.13
N ASN A 257 12.51 16.01 12.72
CA ASN A 257 11.42 16.98 12.73
C ASN A 257 11.51 17.99 13.88
N TYR A 258 12.53 17.86 14.76
CA TYR A 258 12.67 18.66 15.96
C TYR A 258 14.06 19.29 16.07
N GLN A 259 14.10 20.54 16.54
CA GLN A 259 15.34 21.23 16.91
C GLN A 259 15.60 20.97 18.41
N LEU A 260 16.51 20.03 18.71
CA LEU A 260 16.70 19.56 20.10
C LEU A 260 17.43 20.56 21.00
N GLU A 261 17.98 21.63 20.43
CA GLU A 261 18.54 22.77 21.17
C GLU A 261 17.43 23.60 21.82
N ASP A 262 16.23 23.63 21.20
CA ASP A 262 15.06 24.26 21.77
C ASP A 262 14.41 23.34 22.82
N PRO A 263 14.31 23.76 24.10
CA PRO A 263 13.75 22.97 25.19
C PRO A 263 12.30 22.53 24.93
N GLU A 264 11.48 23.35 24.26
CA GLU A 264 10.09 23.03 23.96
C GLU A 264 10.01 21.92 22.92
N GLN A 265 10.75 22.03 21.83
CA GLN A 265 10.78 20.99 20.79
C GLN A 265 11.42 19.69 21.28
N LYS A 266 12.45 19.79 22.11
CA LYS A 266 13.05 18.64 22.79
C LYS A 266 12.03 17.91 23.66
N THR A 267 11.21 18.64 24.39
CA THR A 267 10.15 18.07 25.22
C THR A 267 9.09 17.35 24.36
N LYS A 268 8.67 17.96 23.24
CA LYS A 268 7.74 17.34 22.28
C LYS A 268 8.33 16.06 21.66
N PHE A 269 9.60 16.08 21.28
CA PHE A 269 10.29 14.89 20.78
C PHE A 269 10.28 13.75 21.80
N TYR A 270 10.55 14.03 23.08
CA TYR A 270 10.51 13.02 24.15
C TYR A 270 9.12 12.46 24.38
N GLN A 271 8.09 13.31 24.33
CA GLN A 271 6.70 12.87 24.45
C GLN A 271 6.29 11.95 23.31
N GLU A 272 6.60 12.31 22.05
CA GLU A 272 6.30 11.46 20.90
C GLU A 272 7.12 10.16 20.90
N THR A 273 8.37 10.21 21.33
CA THR A 273 9.20 9.01 21.53
C THR A 273 8.58 8.08 22.59
N ALA A 274 8.16 8.62 23.72
CA ALA A 274 7.51 7.86 24.78
C ALA A 274 6.17 7.25 24.33
N LYS A 275 5.40 7.98 23.54
CA LYS A 275 4.17 7.48 22.89
C LYS A 275 4.44 6.28 21.98
N LYS A 276 5.48 6.37 21.13
CA LYS A 276 5.89 5.26 20.28
C LYS A 276 6.35 4.02 21.06
N LEU A 277 6.96 4.18 22.22
CA LEU A 277 7.37 3.07 23.09
C LEU A 277 6.18 2.28 23.66
N LEU A 278 5.00 2.88 23.75
CA LEU A 278 3.78 2.19 24.20
C LEU A 278 3.27 1.13 23.20
N GLN A 279 3.81 1.07 21.99
CA GLN A 279 3.47 0.01 21.04
C GLN A 279 3.93 -1.39 21.47
N PHE A 280 4.92 -1.48 22.36
CA PHE A 280 5.39 -2.73 22.91
C PHE A 280 4.53 -3.11 24.11
N GLY A 281 3.69 -4.16 23.98
CA GLY A 281 2.81 -4.63 25.05
C GLY A 281 3.57 -5.35 26.15
N GLU A 282 4.55 -6.18 25.76
CA GLU A 282 5.34 -6.96 26.69
C GLU A 282 6.28 -6.03 27.51
N PRO A 283 6.19 -6.03 28.86
CA PRO A 283 6.93 -5.08 29.69
C PRO A 283 8.46 -5.16 29.54
N LEU A 284 9.01 -6.37 29.43
CA LEU A 284 10.45 -6.58 29.28
C LEU A 284 10.95 -6.08 27.91
N GLU A 285 10.18 -6.34 26.85
CA GLU A 285 10.49 -5.84 25.52
C GLU A 285 10.46 -4.30 25.50
N ARG A 286 9.41 -3.70 26.05
CA ARG A 286 9.29 -2.24 26.20
C ARG A 286 10.49 -1.64 26.94
N ASP A 287 10.89 -2.28 28.01
CA ASP A 287 12.03 -1.84 28.82
C ASP A 287 13.36 -1.89 28.06
N ASN A 288 13.60 -2.96 27.31
CA ASN A 288 14.78 -3.08 26.45
C ASN A 288 14.83 -1.96 25.40
N TYR A 289 13.65 -1.59 24.81
CA TYR A 289 13.59 -0.46 23.88
C TYR A 289 13.75 0.90 24.58
N ILE A 290 13.25 1.08 25.79
CA ILE A 290 13.51 2.28 26.60
C ILE A 290 15.02 2.46 26.81
N GLN A 291 15.73 1.40 27.20
CA GLN A 291 17.19 1.43 27.38
C GLN A 291 17.93 1.76 26.08
N ALA A 292 17.54 1.11 24.97
CA ALA A 292 18.17 1.35 23.66
C ALA A 292 17.98 2.80 23.19
N VAL A 293 16.76 3.33 23.29
CA VAL A 293 16.44 4.73 22.93
C VAL A 293 17.16 5.71 23.84
N SER A 294 17.15 5.48 25.15
CA SER A 294 17.84 6.33 26.16
C SER A 294 19.32 6.47 25.82
N ARG A 295 19.99 5.36 25.47
CA ARG A 295 21.39 5.35 25.07
C ARG A 295 21.64 6.11 23.77
N GLU A 296 20.83 5.86 22.73
CA GLU A 296 21.03 6.48 21.41
C GLU A 296 20.68 7.97 21.39
N GLN A 297 19.63 8.36 22.09
CA GLN A 297 19.15 9.74 22.08
C GLN A 297 19.67 10.58 23.27
N MET A 298 20.55 10.02 24.12
CA MET A 298 21.10 10.66 25.30
C MET A 298 20.02 11.20 26.25
N ILE A 299 18.95 10.42 26.43
CA ILE A 299 17.88 10.70 27.39
C ILE A 299 18.17 9.88 28.64
N LYS A 300 17.96 10.45 29.84
CA LYS A 300 18.06 9.64 31.04
C LYS A 300 16.98 8.54 31.05
N GLU A 301 17.41 7.31 31.22
CA GLU A 301 16.54 6.13 31.16
C GLU A 301 15.34 6.24 32.09
N GLU A 302 15.60 6.64 33.34
CA GLU A 302 14.56 6.77 34.33
C GLU A 302 13.52 7.84 33.99
N GLU A 303 13.96 8.98 33.44
CA GLU A 303 13.06 10.06 32.98
C GLU A 303 12.16 9.59 31.81
N LEU A 304 12.74 8.84 30.85
CA LEU A 304 11.99 8.29 29.74
C LEU A 304 10.99 7.22 30.21
N ARG A 305 11.41 6.32 31.13
CA ARG A 305 10.56 5.29 31.73
C ARG A 305 9.36 5.90 32.45
N GLN A 306 9.59 6.91 33.28
CA GLN A 306 8.51 7.62 33.99
C GLN A 306 7.56 8.31 33.01
N LEU A 307 8.08 8.89 31.93
CA LEU A 307 7.25 9.52 30.91
C LEU A 307 6.38 8.48 30.19
N VAL A 308 6.95 7.34 29.79
CA VAL A 308 6.22 6.23 29.15
C VAL A 308 5.11 5.72 30.09
N ASN A 309 5.42 5.47 31.36
CA ASN A 309 4.44 4.99 32.34
C ASN A 309 3.32 6.01 32.57
N ARG A 310 3.63 7.29 32.69
CA ARG A 310 2.64 8.36 32.84
C ARG A 310 1.70 8.45 31.66
N LEU A 311 2.23 8.44 30.45
CA LEU A 311 1.42 8.47 29.22
C LEU A 311 0.57 7.21 29.09
N GLY A 312 1.11 6.03 29.42
CA GLY A 312 0.36 4.78 29.45
C GLY A 312 -0.85 4.85 30.38
N MET A 313 -0.64 5.36 31.60
CA MET A 313 -1.72 5.56 32.58
C MET A 313 -2.77 6.56 32.10
N GLN A 314 -2.35 7.68 31.49
CA GLN A 314 -3.27 8.68 30.93
C GLN A 314 -4.13 8.11 29.79
N MET A 315 -3.60 7.16 29.02
CA MET A 315 -4.31 6.45 27.95
C MET A 315 -5.13 5.25 28.47
N GLY A 316 -5.15 5.00 29.77
CA GLY A 316 -5.88 3.89 30.38
C GLY A 316 -5.28 2.51 30.07
N LEU A 317 -4.00 2.43 29.72
CA LEU A 317 -3.29 1.19 29.45
C LEU A 317 -2.94 0.48 30.75
N LYS A 318 -3.16 -0.84 30.80
CA LYS A 318 -2.70 -1.72 31.87
C LYS A 318 -1.35 -2.33 31.52
N ALA A 319 -0.73 -2.98 32.50
CA ALA A 319 0.46 -3.80 32.22
C ALA A 319 0.10 -4.89 31.20
N GLY A 320 0.88 -5.02 30.13
CA GLY A 320 0.60 -5.91 29.01
C GLY A 320 -0.16 -5.28 27.83
N ASP A 321 -0.86 -4.16 28.05
CA ASP A 321 -1.51 -3.45 26.94
C ASP A 321 -0.47 -2.74 26.06
N SER A 322 -0.72 -2.75 24.75
CA SER A 322 0.06 -1.96 23.79
C SER A 322 -0.81 -0.91 23.12
N TYR A 323 -0.20 0.22 22.82
CA TYR A 323 -0.79 1.34 22.07
C TYR A 323 0.00 1.57 20.79
N ARG A 324 -0.69 1.62 19.65
CA ARG A 324 -0.05 1.94 18.38
C ARG A 324 -1.00 2.71 17.48
N GLU A 325 -0.44 3.43 16.54
CA GLU A 325 -1.17 3.95 15.40
C GLU A 325 -1.12 2.93 14.26
N ASP A 326 -2.25 2.59 13.68
CA ASP A 326 -2.30 1.74 12.49
C ASP A 326 -1.77 2.50 11.25
N ALA A 327 -1.66 1.80 10.12
CA ALA A 327 -1.18 2.38 8.87
C ALA A 327 -2.07 3.53 8.33
N SER A 328 -3.25 3.73 8.92
CA SER A 328 -4.20 4.82 8.62
C SER A 328 -4.18 5.93 9.68
N GLY A 329 -3.23 5.91 10.63
CA GLY A 329 -3.11 6.93 11.68
C GLY A 329 -4.13 6.79 12.81
N ARG A 330 -4.78 5.62 12.96
CA ARG A 330 -5.74 5.37 14.04
C ARG A 330 -5.07 4.73 15.24
N ASN A 331 -5.52 5.18 16.41
CA ASN A 331 -5.06 4.65 17.68
C ASN A 331 -5.66 3.27 17.97
N VAL A 332 -4.83 2.25 18.07
CA VAL A 332 -5.22 0.87 18.39
C VAL A 332 -4.65 0.49 19.75
N ILE A 333 -5.54 0.10 20.67
CA ILE A 333 -5.14 -0.46 21.97
C ILE A 333 -5.37 -1.98 21.90
N SER A 334 -4.29 -2.76 21.98
CA SER A 334 -4.36 -4.21 22.14
C SER A 334 -4.27 -4.55 23.62
N ARG A 335 -5.26 -5.26 24.15
CA ARG A 335 -5.32 -5.69 25.54
C ARG A 335 -4.92 -7.15 25.65
N GLU A 336 -4.05 -7.47 26.60
CA GLU A 336 -3.72 -8.85 26.92
C GLU A 336 -4.91 -9.49 27.63
N ASN A 337 -5.48 -10.55 27.03
CA ASN A 337 -6.49 -11.37 27.73
C ASN A 337 -5.77 -12.16 28.83
N GLY A 338 -5.97 -11.73 30.06
CA GLY A 338 -5.39 -12.38 31.23
C GLY A 338 -5.85 -13.83 31.37
N SER A 339 -4.95 -14.75 31.07
CA SER A 339 -5.03 -16.14 31.52
C SER A 339 -4.47 -16.19 32.94
N GLY A 340 -5.33 -16.13 33.93
CA GLY A 340 -4.95 -16.42 35.32
C GLY A 340 -4.56 -17.90 35.50
N PRO A 341 -3.60 -18.25 36.41
CA PRO A 341 -3.20 -19.63 36.61
C PRO A 341 -4.27 -20.37 37.42
N GLY A 342 -4.93 -21.33 36.83
CA GLY A 342 -5.85 -22.26 37.46
C GLY A 342 -5.30 -23.67 37.47
N ASN A 343 -4.94 -24.11 38.67
CA ASN A 343 -4.56 -25.44 39.16
C ASN A 343 -4.85 -26.66 38.29
N ASP A 344 -3.79 -27.44 38.18
CA ASP A 344 -3.68 -28.86 37.89
C ASP A 344 -4.63 -29.74 38.72
N MET A 345 -5.39 -30.63 38.08
CA MET A 345 -5.67 -32.00 38.53
C MET A 345 -6.58 -32.74 37.52
N GLY A 346 -6.09 -33.87 36.99
CA GLY A 346 -6.91 -35.02 36.64
C GLY A 346 -7.26 -35.24 35.18
N ARG A 347 -6.45 -36.03 34.44
CA ARG A 347 -6.92 -36.82 33.31
C ARG A 347 -8.01 -37.78 33.74
N PRO A 348 -9.03 -38.05 32.89
CA PRO A 348 -9.02 -39.29 32.14
C PRO A 348 -9.41 -39.17 30.66
N GLU A 349 -9.08 -40.21 29.94
CA GLU A 349 -9.18 -40.46 28.51
C GLU A 349 -10.62 -40.56 27.96
N TYR A 350 -10.68 -40.42 26.63
CA TYR A 350 -11.68 -40.85 25.64
C TYR A 350 -12.89 -39.94 25.31
N GLY A 351 -12.92 -39.51 24.05
CA GLY A 351 -14.16 -39.43 23.25
C GLY A 351 -14.51 -38.07 22.67
N GLY A 352 -14.32 -37.89 21.36
CA GLY A 352 -15.12 -36.98 20.53
C GLY A 352 -14.83 -35.51 20.64
N ASN A 353 -14.33 -34.93 19.58
CA ASN A 353 -13.95 -33.54 19.43
C ASN A 353 -15.18 -32.62 19.19
N PRO A 354 -15.66 -31.84 20.19
CA PRO A 354 -16.79 -30.90 20.01
C PRO A 354 -16.40 -29.49 19.53
N TYR A 355 -15.11 -29.25 19.20
CA TYR A 355 -14.60 -27.87 18.98
C TYR A 355 -14.61 -27.38 17.53
N GLU A 356 -15.01 -28.18 16.55
CA GLU A 356 -15.12 -27.70 15.16
C GLU A 356 -16.25 -26.68 14.91
N GLY A 357 -17.29 -26.67 15.73
CA GLY A 357 -18.42 -25.74 15.57
C GLY A 357 -18.17 -24.32 16.08
N GLN A 358 -17.36 -24.15 17.14
CA GLN A 358 -17.13 -22.81 17.73
C GLN A 358 -16.04 -22.02 17.00
N ALA A 359 -15.02 -22.68 16.45
CA ALA A 359 -14.00 -22.04 15.65
C ALA A 359 -14.56 -21.46 14.33
N ALA A 360 -15.52 -22.16 13.70
CA ALA A 360 -16.21 -21.67 12.51
C ALA A 360 -17.13 -20.48 12.79
N GLN A 361 -17.81 -20.45 13.94
CA GLN A 361 -18.66 -19.33 14.35
C GLN A 361 -17.84 -18.09 14.74
N ASN A 362 -16.70 -18.24 15.40
CA ASN A 362 -15.82 -17.12 15.74
C ASN A 362 -15.11 -16.55 14.50
N GLN A 363 -14.69 -17.39 13.56
CA GLN A 363 -14.14 -16.91 12.28
C GLN A 363 -15.18 -16.20 11.42
N ALA A 364 -16.46 -16.64 11.46
CA ALA A 364 -17.54 -15.97 10.76
C ALA A 364 -17.92 -14.62 11.41
N ALA A 365 -17.82 -14.50 12.73
CA ALA A 365 -18.05 -13.25 13.46
C ALA A 365 -16.92 -12.24 13.21
N ILE A 366 -15.65 -12.66 13.24
CA ILE A 366 -14.48 -11.80 12.95
C ILE A 366 -14.48 -11.34 11.49
N LYS A 367 -14.85 -12.23 10.54
CA LYS A 367 -15.03 -11.85 9.12
C LYS A 367 -16.20 -10.88 8.91
N LYS A 368 -17.28 -10.98 9.70
CA LYS A 368 -18.41 -10.05 9.61
C LYS A 368 -18.08 -8.68 10.18
N THR A 369 -17.33 -8.58 11.28
CA THR A 369 -16.91 -7.29 11.86
C THR A 369 -15.88 -6.58 10.99
N GLY A 370 -14.85 -7.27 10.46
CA GLY A 370 -13.89 -6.68 9.53
C GLY A 370 -14.53 -6.15 8.24
N ARG A 371 -15.44 -6.92 7.63
CA ARG A 371 -16.20 -6.46 6.44
C ARG A 371 -17.15 -5.30 6.74
N LYS A 372 -17.70 -5.21 7.95
CA LYS A 372 -18.53 -4.08 8.35
C LYS A 372 -17.70 -2.81 8.48
N GLN A 373 -16.54 -2.88 9.09
CA GLN A 373 -15.63 -1.75 9.29
C GLN A 373 -15.02 -1.26 7.98
N GLU A 374 -14.55 -2.15 7.09
CA GLU A 374 -14.09 -1.79 5.74
C GLU A 374 -15.18 -1.11 4.90
N ARG A 375 -16.43 -1.51 5.09
CA ARG A 375 -17.58 -0.93 4.40
C ARG A 375 -17.91 0.47 4.95
N GLU A 376 -17.87 0.68 6.26
CA GLU A 376 -18.06 1.98 6.90
C GLU A 376 -16.96 2.97 6.49
N ASP A 377 -15.70 2.53 6.45
CA ASP A 377 -14.57 3.33 5.93
C ASP A 377 -14.73 3.68 4.45
N GLY A 378 -15.26 2.76 3.65
CA GLY A 378 -15.53 2.97 2.22
C GLY A 378 -16.66 3.97 1.98
N ILE A 379 -17.69 4.00 2.85
CA ILE A 379 -18.79 4.97 2.83
C ILE A 379 -18.26 6.36 3.16
N ARG A 380 -17.55 6.49 4.28
CA ARG A 380 -16.96 7.75 4.74
C ARG A 380 -16.03 8.37 3.69
N ARG A 381 -15.17 7.56 3.09
CA ARG A 381 -14.24 8.01 2.04
C ARG A 381 -14.95 8.53 0.79
N SER A 382 -16.04 7.88 0.35
CA SER A 382 -16.80 8.33 -0.82
C SER A 382 -17.56 9.63 -0.56
N GLN A 383 -18.11 9.85 0.62
CA GLN A 383 -18.80 11.09 1.00
C GLN A 383 -17.81 12.25 1.10
N ARG A 384 -16.67 12.03 1.73
CA ARG A 384 -15.58 13.01 1.81
C ARG A 384 -15.13 13.45 0.42
N LEU A 385 -14.87 12.50 -0.49
CA LEU A 385 -14.42 12.80 -1.84
C LEU A 385 -15.47 13.61 -2.61
N LEU A 386 -16.74 13.27 -2.50
CA LEU A 386 -17.81 13.99 -3.18
C LEU A 386 -17.92 15.44 -2.68
N LEU A 387 -17.88 15.66 -1.36
CA LEU A 387 -17.88 17.03 -0.80
C LEU A 387 -16.71 17.86 -1.30
N THR A 388 -15.50 17.28 -1.35
CA THR A 388 -14.32 17.96 -1.92
C THR A 388 -14.57 18.40 -3.36
N TRP A 389 -15.12 17.51 -4.22
CA TRP A 389 -15.46 17.84 -5.61
C TRP A 389 -16.45 19.01 -5.71
N LEU A 390 -17.51 18.98 -4.89
CA LEU A 390 -18.55 20.02 -4.91
C LEU A 390 -18.03 21.37 -4.40
N ILE A 391 -17.12 21.37 -3.44
CA ILE A 391 -16.50 22.57 -2.90
C ILE A 391 -15.53 23.19 -3.91
N GLU A 392 -14.70 22.37 -4.57
CA GLU A 392 -13.70 22.88 -5.53
C GLU A 392 -14.30 23.32 -6.87
N ASN A 393 -15.40 22.68 -7.30
CA ASN A 393 -16.00 22.97 -8.61
C ASN A 393 -17.53 23.14 -8.51
N PRO A 394 -18.01 24.38 -8.31
CA PRO A 394 -19.44 24.68 -8.20
C PRO A 394 -20.28 24.21 -9.41
N ALA A 395 -19.71 24.19 -10.61
CA ALA A 395 -20.42 23.77 -11.82
C ALA A 395 -20.85 22.29 -11.77
N LEU A 396 -20.17 21.45 -10.98
CA LEU A 396 -20.54 20.05 -10.78
C LEU A 396 -21.82 19.89 -9.95
N PHE A 397 -22.14 20.87 -9.08
CA PHE A 397 -23.37 20.86 -8.29
C PHE A 397 -24.62 20.85 -9.18
N ASP A 398 -24.65 21.71 -10.20
CA ASP A 398 -25.77 21.78 -11.13
C ASP A 398 -25.99 20.48 -11.91
N LYS A 399 -24.92 19.74 -12.18
CA LYS A 399 -24.98 18.46 -12.92
C LYS A 399 -25.56 17.29 -12.09
N ILE A 400 -25.55 17.40 -10.77
CA ILE A 400 -26.07 16.36 -9.86
C ILE A 400 -27.35 16.77 -9.15
N LYS A 401 -27.83 17.97 -9.40
CA LYS A 401 -29.09 18.48 -8.84
C LYS A 401 -30.26 17.56 -9.22
N GLY A 402 -30.96 17.02 -8.20
CA GLY A 402 -32.02 16.05 -8.39
C GLY A 402 -31.57 14.57 -8.45
N ILE A 403 -30.27 14.28 -8.50
CA ILE A 403 -29.72 12.94 -8.41
C ILE A 403 -29.36 12.59 -6.96
N ILE A 404 -28.75 13.57 -6.28
CA ILE A 404 -28.29 13.43 -4.90
C ILE A 404 -28.73 14.65 -4.08
N THR A 405 -28.97 14.43 -2.80
CA THR A 405 -29.33 15.47 -1.83
C THR A 405 -28.38 15.43 -0.63
N ALA A 406 -28.45 16.41 0.26
CA ALA A 406 -27.68 16.38 1.50
C ALA A 406 -28.00 15.16 2.38
N ASP A 407 -29.24 14.64 2.32
CA ASP A 407 -29.68 13.45 3.05
C ASP A 407 -29.01 12.15 2.58
N ASP A 408 -28.34 12.16 1.43
CA ASP A 408 -27.58 11.01 0.94
C ASP A 408 -26.22 10.84 1.63
N PHE A 409 -25.82 11.85 2.41
CA PHE A 409 -24.62 11.78 3.25
C PHE A 409 -25.01 11.18 4.61
N VAL A 410 -24.77 9.88 4.77
CA VAL A 410 -25.24 9.08 5.93
C VAL A 410 -24.35 9.21 7.18
N GLU A 411 -23.18 9.83 7.07
CA GLU A 411 -22.28 10.14 8.19
C GLU A 411 -22.63 11.52 8.76
N ASP A 412 -22.90 11.60 10.06
CA ASP A 412 -23.43 12.81 10.71
C ASP A 412 -22.62 14.07 10.41
N LEU A 413 -21.28 14.00 10.47
CA LEU A 413 -20.40 15.12 10.15
C LEU A 413 -20.55 15.57 8.71
N TYR A 414 -20.51 14.62 7.78
CA TYR A 414 -20.59 14.95 6.35
C TYR A 414 -22.00 15.34 5.93
N HIS A 415 -23.03 14.85 6.61
CA HIS A 415 -24.40 15.32 6.42
C HIS A 415 -24.53 16.82 6.78
N GLN A 416 -24.02 17.23 7.95
CA GLN A 416 -24.05 18.62 8.36
C GLN A 416 -23.29 19.53 7.39
N VAL A 417 -22.10 19.10 6.92
CA VAL A 417 -21.33 19.85 5.92
C VAL A 417 -22.08 19.88 4.58
N ALA A 418 -22.66 18.76 4.15
CA ALA A 418 -23.42 18.67 2.90
C ALA A 418 -24.61 19.65 2.89
N VAL A 419 -25.39 19.72 3.97
CA VAL A 419 -26.49 20.70 4.09
C VAL A 419 -25.99 22.11 3.82
N MET A 420 -24.91 22.54 4.48
CA MET A 420 -24.35 23.90 4.32
C MET A 420 -23.75 24.15 2.92
N VAL A 421 -23.14 23.13 2.32
CA VAL A 421 -22.56 23.23 0.96
C VAL A 421 -23.70 23.32 -0.07
N PHE A 422 -24.74 22.51 0.06
CA PHE A 422 -25.91 22.53 -0.84
C PHE A 422 -26.67 23.85 -0.73
N GLU A 423 -26.96 24.34 0.48
CA GLU A 423 -27.57 25.65 0.71
C GLU A 423 -26.70 26.79 0.16
N GLY A 424 -25.38 26.71 0.35
CA GLY A 424 -24.42 27.68 -0.20
C GLY A 424 -24.42 27.73 -1.72
N HIS A 425 -24.50 26.59 -2.39
CA HIS A 425 -24.62 26.52 -3.85
C HIS A 425 -25.93 27.09 -4.36
N GLU A 426 -27.05 26.80 -3.68
CA GLU A 426 -28.36 27.36 -4.03
C GLU A 426 -28.42 28.87 -3.82
N ALA A 427 -27.71 29.40 -2.82
CA ALA A 427 -27.56 30.82 -2.57
C ALA A 427 -26.49 31.49 -3.46
N GLY A 428 -25.79 30.75 -4.31
CA GLY A 428 -24.75 31.23 -5.21
C GLY A 428 -23.39 31.52 -4.56
N ASN A 429 -23.20 31.18 -3.29
CA ASN A 429 -21.93 31.36 -2.59
C ASN A 429 -21.74 30.36 -1.44
N VAL A 430 -20.82 29.43 -1.60
CA VAL A 430 -20.35 28.54 -0.51
C VAL A 430 -19.35 29.33 0.34
N ASN A 431 -19.63 29.49 1.64
CA ASN A 431 -18.77 30.23 2.57
C ASN A 431 -17.94 29.25 3.45
N PRO A 432 -16.67 28.95 3.10
CA PRO A 432 -15.83 28.03 3.87
C PRO A 432 -15.62 28.45 5.32
N ALA A 433 -15.41 29.76 5.57
CA ALA A 433 -15.20 30.28 6.92
C ALA A 433 -16.44 30.11 7.81
N GLY A 434 -17.63 30.33 7.24
CA GLY A 434 -18.91 30.13 7.92
C GLY A 434 -19.15 28.66 8.26
N ILE A 435 -18.79 27.75 7.36
CA ILE A 435 -18.89 26.30 7.60
C ILE A 435 -17.92 25.88 8.70
N LEU A 436 -16.65 26.26 8.61
CA LEU A 436 -15.61 25.92 9.61
C LEU A 436 -15.93 26.45 11.01
N SER A 437 -16.52 27.65 11.11
CA SER A 437 -16.85 28.27 12.40
C SER A 437 -17.85 27.44 13.23
N ARG A 438 -18.67 26.60 12.58
CA ARG A 438 -19.64 25.74 13.27
C ARG A 438 -18.99 24.56 14.00
N PHE A 439 -17.81 24.18 13.59
CA PHE A 439 -17.06 23.03 14.15
C PHE A 439 -15.90 23.45 15.07
N ILE A 440 -15.76 24.74 15.39
CA ILE A 440 -14.63 25.29 16.14
C ILE A 440 -14.51 24.73 17.56
N ASN A 441 -15.60 24.24 18.14
CA ASN A 441 -15.64 23.66 19.48
C ASN A 441 -15.23 22.18 19.55
N ASP A 442 -15.06 21.52 18.40
CA ASP A 442 -14.61 20.13 18.31
C ASP A 442 -13.39 20.07 17.38
N GLU A 443 -12.21 19.91 17.97
CA GLU A 443 -10.93 19.99 17.25
C GLU A 443 -10.81 18.92 16.15
N ASP A 444 -11.35 17.71 16.37
CA ASP A 444 -11.27 16.60 15.42
C ASP A 444 -12.23 16.85 14.24
N GLN A 445 -13.45 17.28 14.51
CA GLN A 445 -14.40 17.65 13.45
C GLN A 445 -13.91 18.87 12.67
N TYR A 446 -13.36 19.88 13.34
CA TYR A 446 -12.78 21.04 12.69
C TYR A 446 -11.66 20.67 11.72
N LYS A 447 -10.71 19.81 12.14
CA LYS A 447 -9.61 19.32 11.29
C LYS A 447 -10.12 18.55 10.08
N GLU A 448 -11.14 17.70 10.29
CA GLU A 448 -11.71 16.90 9.20
C GLU A 448 -12.46 17.78 8.18
N VAL A 449 -13.23 18.76 8.65
CA VAL A 449 -13.93 19.71 7.77
C VAL A 449 -12.94 20.65 7.06
N ALA A 450 -11.91 21.13 7.77
CA ALA A 450 -10.85 21.95 7.16
C ALA A 450 -10.10 21.19 6.04
N ALA A 451 -9.93 19.87 6.19
CA ALA A 451 -9.31 19.05 5.17
C ALA A 451 -10.14 18.92 3.88
N LEU A 452 -11.46 19.16 3.92
CA LEU A 452 -12.30 19.20 2.71
C LEU A 452 -12.01 20.43 1.85
N PHE A 453 -11.71 21.57 2.48
CA PHE A 453 -11.42 22.84 1.81
C PHE A 453 -9.95 22.98 1.38
N ASN A 454 -9.04 22.19 1.96
CA ASN A 454 -7.61 22.23 1.67
C ASN A 454 -7.14 21.05 0.80
N ALA A 455 -8.03 20.14 0.41
CA ALA A 455 -7.69 19.00 -0.43
C ALA A 455 -7.68 19.47 -1.90
N SER A 456 -6.52 19.59 -2.52
CA SER A 456 -6.44 19.71 -3.96
C SER A 456 -6.67 18.33 -4.60
N LEU A 457 -7.66 18.21 -5.47
CA LEU A 457 -7.84 17.05 -6.34
C LEU A 457 -6.61 16.97 -7.26
N LYS A 458 -5.97 15.83 -7.32
CA LYS A 458 -4.72 15.65 -8.09
C LYS A 458 -4.88 16.16 -9.52
N GLU A 459 -4.05 17.12 -9.91
CA GLU A 459 -3.96 17.69 -11.25
C GLU A 459 -3.60 16.67 -12.38
N SER A 460 -3.42 15.39 -12.04
CA SER A 460 -2.86 14.36 -12.93
C SER A 460 -3.89 13.49 -13.68
N LEU A 461 -5.18 13.71 -13.49
CA LEU A 461 -6.23 13.01 -14.24
C LEU A 461 -6.65 13.88 -15.44
N ASN A 462 -6.81 13.27 -16.63
CA ASN A 462 -7.40 13.99 -17.76
C ASN A 462 -8.89 14.28 -17.50
N ASN A 463 -9.48 15.26 -18.23
CA ASN A 463 -10.87 15.65 -18.00
C ASN A 463 -11.85 14.48 -18.05
N GLU A 464 -11.64 13.48 -18.92
CA GLU A 464 -12.53 12.32 -19.05
C GLU A 464 -12.42 11.36 -17.85
N GLU A 465 -11.22 11.15 -17.33
CA GLU A 465 -11.02 10.33 -16.12
C GLU A 465 -11.61 11.00 -14.88
N GLN A 466 -11.52 12.32 -14.79
CA GLN A 466 -12.13 13.09 -13.72
C GLN A 466 -13.66 13.03 -13.79
N LYS A 467 -14.25 13.22 -14.95
CA LYS A 467 -15.71 13.08 -15.17
C LYS A 467 -16.18 11.69 -14.74
N LYS A 468 -15.50 10.64 -15.17
CA LYS A 468 -15.83 9.26 -14.80
C LYS A 468 -15.72 9.01 -13.30
N ALA A 469 -14.63 9.44 -12.66
CA ALA A 469 -14.41 9.30 -11.23
C ALA A 469 -15.46 10.04 -10.40
N PHE A 470 -15.86 11.24 -10.83
CA PHE A 470 -16.92 12.01 -10.21
C PHE A 470 -18.27 11.27 -10.32
N ALA A 471 -18.68 10.85 -11.52
CA ALA A 471 -19.92 10.11 -11.73
C ALA A 471 -19.96 8.83 -10.90
N GLU A 472 -18.89 8.04 -10.86
CA GLU A 472 -18.78 6.84 -10.03
C GLU A 472 -18.91 7.17 -8.52
N THR A 473 -18.37 8.29 -8.08
CA THR A 473 -18.45 8.73 -6.67
C THR A 473 -19.87 9.13 -6.30
N VAL A 474 -20.57 9.89 -7.15
CA VAL A 474 -22.00 10.25 -6.96
C VAL A 474 -22.85 9.00 -6.85
N MET A 475 -22.71 8.07 -7.80
CA MET A 475 -23.42 6.79 -7.80
C MET A 475 -23.16 5.97 -6.54
N LYS A 476 -21.94 5.98 -6.04
CA LYS A 476 -21.55 5.26 -4.83
C LYS A 476 -22.16 5.87 -3.57
N VAL A 477 -22.17 7.20 -3.45
CA VAL A 477 -22.80 7.90 -2.31
C VAL A 477 -24.30 7.62 -2.30
N ARG A 478 -25.00 7.79 -3.43
CA ARG A 478 -26.44 7.52 -3.56
C ARG A 478 -26.78 6.06 -3.26
N LYS A 479 -25.99 5.12 -3.78
CA LYS A 479 -26.17 3.68 -3.49
C LYS A 479 -26.01 3.38 -2.00
N ASN A 480 -25.00 3.96 -1.34
CA ASN A 480 -24.78 3.74 0.10
C ASN A 480 -25.93 4.30 0.94
N SER A 481 -26.50 5.45 0.56
CA SER A 481 -27.69 6.04 1.16
C SER A 481 -28.88 5.09 1.07
N LEU A 482 -29.21 4.62 -0.13
CA LEU A 482 -30.31 3.69 -0.36
C LEU A 482 -30.11 2.33 0.36
N ASP A 483 -28.88 1.82 0.40
CA ASP A 483 -28.54 0.61 1.14
C ASP A 483 -28.72 0.78 2.67
N THR A 484 -28.45 1.97 3.19
CA THR A 484 -28.65 2.32 4.60
C THR A 484 -30.12 2.50 4.90
N ALA A 485 -30.85 3.22 4.05
CA ALA A 485 -32.30 3.39 4.16
C ALA A 485 -33.04 2.04 4.11
N SER A 486 -32.62 1.12 3.23
CA SER A 486 -33.21 -0.23 3.12
C SER A 486 -33.08 -1.07 4.40
N ARG A 487 -31.95 -0.88 5.16
CA ARG A 487 -31.79 -1.57 6.45
C ARG A 487 -32.60 -0.98 7.57
N ASN A 488 -32.92 0.30 7.46
CA ASN A 488 -33.65 1.06 8.47
C ASN A 488 -35.15 1.22 8.13
N ALA A 489 -35.61 0.63 7.03
CA ALA A 489 -37.01 0.70 6.60
C ALA A 489 -37.93 0.09 7.66
N LYS A 490 -38.96 0.85 8.04
CA LYS A 490 -39.92 0.47 9.13
C LYS A 490 -41.13 -0.29 8.64
N ASP A 491 -41.42 -0.23 7.35
CA ASP A 491 -42.57 -0.90 6.73
C ASP A 491 -42.26 -1.36 5.28
N ILE A 492 -43.18 -2.19 4.75
CA ILE A 492 -43.05 -2.79 3.42
C ILE A 492 -43.17 -1.74 2.30
N ALA A 493 -43.98 -0.70 2.49
CA ALA A 493 -44.18 0.34 1.49
C ALA A 493 -42.90 1.18 1.29
N GLN A 494 -42.23 1.55 2.38
CA GLN A 494 -40.92 2.19 2.37
C GLN A 494 -39.88 1.32 1.66
N LEU A 495 -39.86 0.02 1.97
CA LEU A 495 -38.90 -0.90 1.36
C LEU A 495 -39.12 -1.04 -0.15
N GLN A 496 -40.38 -1.10 -0.60
CA GLN A 496 -40.73 -1.15 -2.03
C GLN A 496 -40.30 0.10 -2.78
N GLU A 497 -40.48 1.29 -2.19
CA GLU A 497 -40.03 2.55 -2.80
C GLU A 497 -38.49 2.61 -2.91
N ILE A 498 -37.78 2.17 -1.87
CA ILE A 498 -36.31 2.13 -1.90
C ILE A 498 -35.80 1.15 -2.97
N ILE A 499 -36.42 -0.03 -3.12
CA ILE A 499 -36.08 -1.01 -4.16
C ILE A 499 -36.28 -0.41 -5.56
N LYS A 500 -37.35 0.35 -5.76
CA LYS A 500 -37.62 1.05 -7.02
C LYS A 500 -36.56 2.08 -7.31
N GLN A 501 -36.14 2.86 -6.32
CA GLN A 501 -35.04 3.83 -6.45
C GLN A 501 -33.68 3.14 -6.70
N GLN A 502 -33.39 2.00 -6.07
CA GLN A 502 -32.20 1.21 -6.36
C GLN A 502 -32.20 0.64 -7.80
N ALA A 503 -33.36 0.28 -8.33
CA ALA A 503 -33.48 -0.18 -9.71
C ALA A 503 -33.28 0.98 -10.71
N ALA A 504 -33.88 2.14 -10.42
CA ALA A 504 -33.70 3.35 -11.23
C ALA A 504 -32.22 3.82 -11.25
N LEU A 505 -31.51 3.72 -10.11
CA LEU A 505 -30.10 4.09 -10.00
C LEU A 505 -29.20 3.26 -10.94
N LYS A 506 -29.54 1.99 -11.22
CA LYS A 506 -28.76 1.14 -12.16
C LYS A 506 -28.86 1.58 -13.62
N GLN A 507 -29.90 2.34 -13.96
CA GLN A 507 -30.13 2.85 -15.32
C GLN A 507 -29.71 4.32 -15.47
N LEU A 508 -29.28 4.95 -14.38
CA LEU A 508 -28.94 6.37 -14.38
C LEU A 508 -27.59 6.59 -15.05
N HIS A 509 -27.57 7.49 -16.03
CA HIS A 509 -26.34 7.97 -16.67
C HIS A 509 -26.17 9.45 -16.30
N ILE A 510 -25.01 9.79 -15.70
CA ILE A 510 -24.69 11.18 -15.36
C ILE A 510 -23.89 11.77 -16.52
N SER A 511 -24.53 12.65 -17.31
CA SER A 511 -23.84 13.40 -18.37
C SER A 511 -23.14 14.60 -17.73
N LEU A 512 -21.85 14.70 -17.94
CA LEU A 512 -20.98 15.78 -17.46
C LEU A 512 -20.46 16.66 -18.62
N ASP A 513 -21.07 16.52 -19.78
CA ASP A 513 -20.81 17.38 -20.96
C ASP A 513 -21.45 18.75 -20.86
#